data_9498ae063ca06ac23430aff4932e8c5b
#
_entry.id   9498ae063ca06ac23430aff4932e8c5b
#
_cell.length_a   1.000
_cell.length_b   1.000
_cell.length_c   1.000
_cell.angle_alpha   90.00
_cell.angle_beta   90.00
_cell.angle_gamma   90.00
#
_symmetry.space_group_name_H-M   'P 1'
#
loop_
_entity.id
_entity.type
_entity.pdbx_description
1 polymer ?
#
loop_
_entity_poly.entity_id
_entity_poly.type
_entity_poly.pdbx_seq_one_letter_code
_entity_poly.pdbx_strand_id
1 'polypeptide(L)'
;MEVARAALRDGLWDIARRHASLVESDEAKLVVLESFVGEGRWDEVGRMLSLYKDAKGDGFDYYRAILKGDHAAAMAVLKRGGSELGCVEAKMFEAAELAKGGRDAEAKVLWREVVSVTNVGERTLAAASMNLDDPDALRVAYAAVRTLALKRTVGLRLGRALLKSSATAAEGAGLIRAIVRDAPDATGALDAFLALATAEIDAGRWQVAGDILKEAVEVWPQAAKVAGLHENRGWVLQKLGRPTEALEAFQVAESLSTDAELKAKAVVKQGDVLAEMGRDKEAMERYERVLKDFPNVSVSGRVKKIVEVRALEEKGRELYRSFRFKAAMQVFQQVAASEASLKPEMDFLCILCLYGQGLDEEAAKRSAELASSCADSRVRAMVTLWLAKFSYNRREWKSARRLFSEHAVLTVDDAAASESLLWAARAAFADSDFTLAIQLSTRMLDRYPGCAEKPQALILQGEALIEQARFGEAVLLFDRVAAIDGVASDIRSRAQMLKADALYSMGADNSARYAAALEAYDSVRMGSTLSPSRRLVLSFKIARTLEKLKRLDEARDCYYAQVVQSYRDGRLRGEHFDDDARAAFSRAAFLLADDCESRGLDRQALDILDLVTRSDVPAADEARRRIERISAKGRFL
;
A
#
# COMPACT_ATOMS: atom_id res chain seq x y z
N MET A 1 50.24 11.90 -52.91
CA MET A 1 50.24 11.79 -51.43
C MET A 1 49.01 12.43 -50.75
N GLU A 2 48.59 13.64 -51.16
CA GLU A 2 47.41 14.28 -50.54
C GLU A 2 46.16 13.43 -50.54
N VAL A 3 45.81 12.79 -51.70
CA VAL A 3 44.66 11.90 -51.80
C VAL A 3 44.82 10.66 -50.92
N ALA A 4 46.04 10.10 -50.82
CA ALA A 4 46.31 8.96 -49.99
C ALA A 4 46.14 9.31 -48.49
N ARG A 5 46.61 10.47 -48.04
CA ARG A 5 46.44 10.98 -46.68
C ARG A 5 44.97 11.32 -46.34
N ALA A 6 44.24 11.92 -47.30
CA ALA A 6 42.82 12.21 -47.16
C ALA A 6 42.02 10.89 -47.00
N ALA A 7 42.26 9.92 -47.89
CA ALA A 7 41.65 8.61 -47.83
C ALA A 7 41.99 7.86 -46.52
N LEU A 8 43.23 7.98 -46.01
CA LEU A 8 43.63 7.41 -44.73
C LEU A 8 42.83 8.03 -43.57
N ARG A 9 42.69 9.36 -43.52
CA ARG A 9 41.87 10.07 -42.54
C ARG A 9 40.39 9.68 -42.56
N ASP A 10 39.86 9.49 -43.77
CA ASP A 10 38.46 9.15 -43.97
C ASP A 10 38.18 7.65 -43.80
N GLY A 11 39.19 6.82 -43.44
CA GLY A 11 39.06 5.40 -43.25
C GLY A 11 38.87 4.59 -44.51
N LEU A 12 39.23 5.17 -45.67
CA LEU A 12 39.16 4.52 -47.00
C LEU A 12 40.49 3.80 -47.31
N TRP A 13 40.76 2.75 -46.55
CA TRP A 13 42.06 2.09 -46.43
C TRP A 13 42.59 1.57 -47.79
N ASP A 14 41.75 0.96 -48.61
CA ASP A 14 42.15 0.47 -49.91
C ASP A 14 42.51 1.61 -50.90
N ILE A 15 41.77 2.71 -50.84
CA ILE A 15 42.05 3.89 -51.63
C ILE A 15 43.36 4.52 -51.18
N ALA A 16 43.57 4.62 -49.85
CA ALA A 16 44.81 5.12 -49.26
C ALA A 16 46.02 4.29 -49.71
N ARG A 17 45.96 2.97 -49.65
CA ARG A 17 47.00 2.05 -50.11
C ARG A 17 47.27 2.18 -51.62
N ARG A 18 46.21 2.19 -52.43
CA ARG A 18 46.34 2.31 -53.89
C ARG A 18 47.06 3.60 -54.31
N HIS A 19 46.69 4.73 -53.71
CA HIS A 19 47.32 6.00 -54.02
C HIS A 19 48.74 6.15 -53.40
N ALA A 20 48.99 5.59 -52.22
CA ALA A 20 50.30 5.59 -51.60
C ALA A 20 51.31 4.71 -52.37
N SER A 21 50.88 3.54 -52.92
CA SER A 21 51.73 2.63 -53.68
C SER A 21 52.24 3.18 -55.01
N LEU A 22 51.69 4.30 -55.48
CA LEU A 22 52.12 4.98 -56.70
C LEU A 22 53.34 5.89 -56.44
N VAL A 23 53.78 6.04 -55.17
CA VAL A 23 54.88 6.96 -54.79
C VAL A 23 55.94 6.21 -54.02
N GLU A 24 57.19 6.27 -54.47
CA GLU A 24 58.32 5.68 -53.77
C GLU A 24 58.91 6.68 -52.74
N SER A 25 58.30 6.75 -51.56
CA SER A 25 58.81 7.53 -50.45
C SER A 25 58.52 6.84 -49.12
N ASP A 26 59.31 7.15 -48.08
CA ASP A 26 59.07 6.61 -46.76
C ASP A 26 57.73 7.08 -46.20
N GLU A 27 57.30 8.28 -46.55
CA GLU A 27 55.97 8.79 -46.24
C GLU A 27 54.85 7.95 -46.83
N ALA A 28 54.97 7.52 -48.12
CA ALA A 28 54.03 6.67 -48.76
C ALA A 28 53.99 5.27 -48.14
N LYS A 29 55.13 4.70 -47.77
CA LYS A 29 55.25 3.45 -47.05
C LYS A 29 54.59 3.51 -45.67
N LEU A 30 54.68 4.64 -44.97
CA LEU A 30 53.99 4.86 -43.70
C LEU A 30 52.47 4.88 -43.86
N VAL A 31 51.94 5.58 -44.88
CA VAL A 31 50.49 5.56 -45.20
C VAL A 31 49.96 4.16 -45.47
N VAL A 32 50.73 3.33 -46.22
CA VAL A 32 50.37 1.91 -46.45
C VAL A 32 50.29 1.15 -45.10
N LEU A 33 51.29 1.36 -44.27
CA LEU A 33 51.35 0.69 -42.96
C LEU A 33 50.20 1.13 -42.04
N GLU A 34 49.94 2.44 -41.94
CA GLU A 34 48.86 3.01 -41.16
C GLU A 34 47.48 2.57 -41.67
N SER A 35 47.31 2.28 -42.96
CA SER A 35 46.07 1.74 -43.48
C SER A 35 45.78 0.32 -42.98
N PHE A 36 46.79 -0.51 -42.79
CA PHE A 36 46.66 -1.84 -42.19
C PHE A 36 46.40 -1.75 -40.68
N VAL A 37 46.99 -0.79 -39.99
CA VAL A 37 46.69 -0.49 -38.62
C VAL A 37 45.24 -0.09 -38.43
N GLY A 38 44.72 0.78 -39.29
CA GLY A 38 43.30 1.20 -39.29
C GLY A 38 42.32 0.05 -39.54
N GLU A 39 42.72 -0.97 -40.29
CA GLU A 39 41.95 -2.23 -40.46
C GLU A 39 42.11 -3.21 -39.32
N GLY A 40 43.03 -2.98 -38.35
CA GLY A 40 43.33 -3.91 -37.28
C GLY A 40 44.16 -5.14 -37.74
N ARG A 41 44.79 -5.08 -38.91
CA ARG A 41 45.56 -6.20 -39.51
C ARG A 41 47.02 -6.15 -39.10
N TRP A 42 47.28 -6.39 -37.80
CA TRP A 42 48.62 -6.29 -37.20
C TRP A 42 49.67 -7.26 -37.79
N ASP A 43 49.21 -8.42 -38.31
CA ASP A 43 50.09 -9.35 -38.99
C ASP A 43 50.70 -8.74 -40.29
N GLU A 44 49.88 -8.01 -41.04
CA GLU A 44 50.33 -7.30 -42.23
C GLU A 44 51.21 -6.12 -41.90
N VAL A 45 50.93 -5.42 -40.78
CA VAL A 45 51.80 -4.35 -40.24
C VAL A 45 53.20 -4.91 -39.98
N GLY A 46 53.29 -6.08 -39.31
CA GLY A 46 54.57 -6.75 -39.05
C GLY A 46 55.27 -7.17 -40.34
N ARG A 47 54.53 -7.67 -41.33
CA ARG A 47 55.09 -8.04 -42.63
C ARG A 47 55.60 -6.81 -43.40
N MET A 48 54.84 -5.73 -43.44
CA MET A 48 55.25 -4.48 -44.08
C MET A 48 56.47 -3.85 -43.42
N LEU A 49 56.54 -3.82 -42.11
CA LEU A 49 57.74 -3.33 -41.37
C LEU A 49 58.98 -4.15 -41.66
N SER A 50 58.82 -5.47 -41.89
CA SER A 50 59.94 -6.34 -42.30
C SER A 50 60.40 -6.06 -43.74
N LEU A 51 59.49 -5.69 -44.65
CA LEU A 51 59.77 -5.25 -46.00
C LEU A 51 60.41 -3.86 -46.03
N TYR A 52 60.01 -2.95 -45.15
CA TYR A 52 60.46 -1.58 -45.07
C TYR A 52 61.62 -1.42 -44.03
N LYS A 53 62.59 -2.35 -44.01
CA LYS A 53 63.69 -2.35 -43.04
C LYS A 53 64.50 -1.05 -43.01
N ASP A 54 64.70 -0.47 -44.18
CA ASP A 54 65.52 0.72 -44.35
C ASP A 54 64.73 2.04 -44.23
N ALA A 55 63.41 1.96 -44.10
CA ALA A 55 62.58 3.14 -43.94
C ALA A 55 62.82 3.80 -42.59
N LYS A 56 63.02 5.10 -42.65
CA LYS A 56 63.36 5.94 -41.49
C LYS A 56 62.22 6.87 -41.14
N GLY A 57 62.07 7.12 -39.85
CA GLY A 57 61.11 8.08 -39.32
C GLY A 57 60.39 7.57 -38.09
N ASP A 58 59.94 8.51 -37.27
CA ASP A 58 59.32 8.22 -35.96
C ASP A 58 58.10 7.27 -36.08
N GLY A 59 57.30 7.35 -37.18
CA GLY A 59 56.17 6.44 -37.37
C GLY A 59 56.57 4.97 -37.48
N PHE A 60 57.66 4.67 -38.20
CA PHE A 60 58.16 3.28 -38.28
C PHE A 60 58.76 2.81 -36.97
N ASP A 61 59.46 3.65 -36.25
CA ASP A 61 60.03 3.33 -34.95
C ASP A 61 58.95 3.09 -33.90
N TYR A 62 57.88 3.85 -33.98
CA TYR A 62 56.69 3.64 -33.16
C TYR A 62 56.08 2.26 -33.38
N TYR A 63 55.76 1.90 -34.62
CA TYR A 63 55.12 0.59 -34.89
C TYR A 63 56.07 -0.59 -34.66
N ARG A 64 57.38 -0.40 -34.84
CA ARG A 64 58.38 -1.41 -34.46
C ARG A 64 58.41 -1.61 -32.93
N ALA A 65 58.27 -0.56 -32.16
CA ALA A 65 58.22 -0.64 -30.69
C ALA A 65 56.94 -1.32 -30.22
N ILE A 66 55.78 -0.96 -30.82
CA ILE A 66 54.48 -1.57 -30.51
C ILE A 66 54.48 -3.08 -30.75
N LEU A 67 54.96 -3.52 -31.90
CA LEU A 67 55.04 -4.94 -32.23
C LEU A 67 56.01 -5.75 -31.34
N LYS A 68 57.01 -5.08 -30.78
CA LYS A 68 57.92 -5.68 -29.78
C LYS A 68 57.36 -5.68 -28.37
N GLY A 69 56.24 -5.03 -28.15
CA GLY A 69 55.65 -4.84 -26.81
C GLY A 69 56.40 -3.83 -25.96
N ASP A 70 57.30 -3.02 -26.57
CA ASP A 70 58.06 -1.97 -25.87
C ASP A 70 57.26 -0.66 -25.87
N HIS A 71 56.31 -0.59 -24.96
CA HIS A 71 55.42 0.57 -24.84
C HIS A 71 56.16 1.84 -24.40
N ALA A 72 57.26 1.71 -23.63
CA ALA A 72 58.05 2.87 -23.22
C ALA A 72 58.77 3.49 -24.39
N ALA A 73 59.38 2.67 -25.28
CA ALA A 73 60.02 3.14 -26.51
C ALA A 73 59.01 3.76 -27.47
N ALA A 74 57.81 3.14 -27.63
CA ALA A 74 56.75 3.69 -28.46
C ALA A 74 56.29 5.08 -27.99
N MET A 75 56.12 5.27 -26.68
CA MET A 75 55.76 6.55 -26.08
C MET A 75 56.87 7.60 -26.24
N ALA A 76 58.12 7.19 -26.10
CA ALA A 76 59.28 8.10 -26.30
C ALA A 76 59.37 8.59 -27.74
N VAL A 77 59.01 7.77 -28.71
CA VAL A 77 58.97 8.13 -30.15
C VAL A 77 57.85 9.14 -30.39
N LEU A 78 56.65 8.89 -29.90
CA LEU A 78 55.51 9.78 -30.06
C LEU A 78 55.75 11.18 -29.46
N LYS A 79 56.40 11.25 -28.29
CA LYS A 79 56.80 12.52 -27.63
C LYS A 79 57.85 13.31 -28.44
N ARG A 80 58.68 12.66 -29.25
CA ARG A 80 59.71 13.30 -30.12
C ARG A 80 59.16 13.83 -31.42
N GLY A 81 58.10 13.20 -31.95
CA GLY A 81 57.60 13.42 -33.29
C GLY A 81 57.00 14.79 -33.60
N GLY A 82 56.79 15.68 -32.63
CA GLY A 82 56.50 17.13 -32.80
C GLY A 82 55.27 17.51 -33.65
N SER A 83 54.49 16.54 -34.16
CA SER A 83 53.22 16.79 -34.90
C SER A 83 52.05 16.72 -33.94
N GLU A 84 51.00 17.54 -34.12
CA GLU A 84 49.78 17.49 -33.32
C GLU A 84 49.17 16.10 -33.29
N LEU A 85 49.21 15.35 -34.43
CA LEU A 85 48.71 13.98 -34.54
C LEU A 85 49.50 12.97 -33.70
N GLY A 86 50.84 13.05 -33.70
CA GLY A 86 51.66 12.20 -32.86
C GLY A 86 51.47 12.47 -31.35
N CYS A 87 51.22 13.73 -30.97
CA CYS A 87 50.84 14.07 -29.59
C CYS A 87 49.48 13.50 -29.22
N VAL A 88 48.51 13.44 -30.14
CA VAL A 88 47.16 12.90 -29.88
C VAL A 88 47.22 11.39 -29.65
N GLU A 89 47.90 10.63 -30.48
CA GLU A 89 48.09 9.19 -30.33
C GLU A 89 48.84 8.85 -29.04
N ALA A 90 49.87 9.60 -28.69
CA ALA A 90 50.60 9.47 -27.41
C ALA A 90 49.65 9.66 -26.23
N LYS A 91 48.84 10.71 -26.25
CA LYS A 91 47.84 10.98 -25.18
C LYS A 91 46.82 9.90 -25.08
N MET A 92 46.32 9.37 -26.19
CA MET A 92 45.36 8.26 -26.21
C MET A 92 45.93 7.00 -25.56
N PHE A 93 47.18 6.68 -25.87
CA PHE A 93 47.87 5.52 -25.32
C PHE A 93 48.15 5.71 -23.83
N GLU A 94 48.73 6.86 -23.43
CA GLU A 94 49.01 7.17 -22.03
C GLU A 94 47.73 7.16 -21.17
N ALA A 95 46.65 7.71 -21.69
CA ALA A 95 45.35 7.69 -21.01
C ALA A 95 44.80 6.26 -20.83
N ALA A 96 44.95 5.39 -21.84
CA ALA A 96 44.56 4.00 -21.74
C ALA A 96 45.40 3.23 -20.69
N GLU A 97 46.70 3.43 -20.62
CA GLU A 97 47.57 2.84 -19.61
C GLU A 97 47.27 3.36 -18.18
N LEU A 98 47.00 4.66 -18.03
CA LEU A 98 46.60 5.26 -16.77
C LEU A 98 45.28 4.64 -16.27
N ALA A 99 44.28 4.47 -17.16
CA ALA A 99 43.03 3.85 -16.82
C ALA A 99 43.19 2.38 -16.39
N LYS A 100 44.03 1.58 -17.09
CA LYS A 100 44.35 0.21 -16.68
C LYS A 100 45.03 0.18 -15.30
N GLY A 101 45.84 1.21 -14.98
CA GLY A 101 46.48 1.37 -13.69
C GLY A 101 45.60 1.93 -12.57
N GLY A 102 44.28 2.13 -12.83
CA GLY A 102 43.32 2.68 -11.86
C GLY A 102 43.46 4.22 -11.65
N ARG A 103 44.20 4.93 -12.51
CA ARG A 103 44.39 6.39 -12.46
C ARG A 103 43.40 7.11 -13.37
N ASP A 104 42.09 6.82 -13.21
CA ASP A 104 41.04 7.29 -14.11
C ASP A 104 40.91 8.80 -14.22
N ALA A 105 41.17 9.52 -13.13
CA ALA A 105 41.13 10.98 -13.13
C ALA A 105 42.17 11.61 -14.08
N GLU A 106 43.38 11.10 -14.08
CA GLU A 106 44.44 11.55 -14.96
C GLU A 106 44.22 11.11 -16.40
N ALA A 107 43.73 9.91 -16.61
CA ALA A 107 43.34 9.43 -17.93
C ALA A 107 42.26 10.34 -18.56
N LYS A 108 41.26 10.75 -17.80
CA LYS A 108 40.18 11.65 -18.25
C LYS A 108 40.69 13.03 -18.68
N VAL A 109 41.72 13.54 -18.04
CA VAL A 109 42.36 14.81 -18.46
C VAL A 109 42.96 14.68 -19.86
N LEU A 110 43.70 13.59 -20.10
CA LEU A 110 44.30 13.36 -21.42
C LEU A 110 43.25 13.14 -22.52
N TRP A 111 42.21 12.35 -22.25
CA TRP A 111 41.12 12.18 -23.23
C TRP A 111 40.40 13.51 -23.53
N ARG A 112 40.19 14.38 -22.54
CA ARG A 112 39.61 15.72 -22.73
C ARG A 112 40.53 16.59 -23.61
N GLU A 113 41.82 16.54 -23.38
CA GLU A 113 42.81 17.25 -24.22
C GLU A 113 42.76 16.75 -25.67
N VAL A 114 42.63 15.43 -25.90
CA VAL A 114 42.49 14.86 -27.28
C VAL A 114 41.25 15.42 -27.97
N VAL A 115 40.14 15.52 -27.25
CA VAL A 115 38.88 16.04 -27.84
C VAL A 115 38.98 17.53 -28.18
N SER A 116 39.82 18.28 -27.47
CA SER A 116 40.02 19.73 -27.69
C SER A 116 40.97 20.07 -28.87
N VAL A 117 41.70 19.09 -29.38
CA VAL A 117 42.66 19.33 -30.50
C VAL A 117 41.88 19.42 -31.82
N THR A 118 42.22 20.43 -32.63
CA THR A 118 41.73 20.59 -33.98
C THR A 118 42.41 19.59 -34.95
N ASN A 119 41.67 19.09 -35.97
CA ASN A 119 42.16 18.13 -36.98
C ASN A 119 42.46 16.70 -36.49
N VAL A 120 41.83 16.26 -35.41
CA VAL A 120 41.85 14.86 -34.97
C VAL A 120 40.89 14.03 -35.83
N GLY A 121 41.29 12.80 -36.19
CA GLY A 121 40.43 11.88 -36.93
C GLY A 121 39.17 11.52 -36.17
N GLU A 122 38.03 11.44 -36.84
CA GLU A 122 36.70 11.20 -36.23
C GLU A 122 36.63 9.93 -35.37
N ARG A 123 37.36 8.86 -35.78
CA ARG A 123 37.46 7.61 -34.97
C ARG A 123 38.15 7.83 -33.64
N THR A 124 39.25 8.61 -33.66
CA THR A 124 40.01 8.93 -32.44
C THR A 124 39.18 9.82 -31.50
N LEU A 125 38.46 10.81 -32.05
CA LEU A 125 37.52 11.63 -31.29
C LEU A 125 36.41 10.80 -30.68
N ALA A 126 35.81 9.88 -31.42
CA ALA A 126 34.79 9.00 -30.95
C ALA A 126 35.33 8.07 -29.82
N ALA A 127 36.53 7.49 -30.03
CA ALA A 127 37.17 6.63 -29.05
C ALA A 127 37.49 7.36 -27.72
N ALA A 128 38.04 8.58 -27.81
CA ALA A 128 38.29 9.43 -26.63
C ALA A 128 36.99 9.77 -25.90
N SER A 129 35.95 10.11 -26.65
CA SER A 129 34.64 10.48 -26.14
C SER A 129 33.98 9.37 -25.34
N MET A 130 34.19 8.09 -25.69
CA MET A 130 33.61 6.96 -24.96
C MET A 130 34.10 6.85 -23.51
N ASN A 131 35.23 7.44 -23.20
CA ASN A 131 35.86 7.44 -21.87
C ASN A 131 35.57 8.72 -21.07
N LEU A 132 34.82 9.66 -21.63
CA LEU A 132 34.48 10.94 -21.00
C LEU A 132 33.02 10.93 -20.51
N ASP A 133 32.81 11.67 -19.41
CA ASP A 133 31.49 11.95 -18.85
C ASP A 133 31.22 13.47 -18.75
N ASP A 134 32.12 14.27 -19.35
CA ASP A 134 32.05 15.73 -19.35
C ASP A 134 31.17 16.19 -20.53
N PRO A 135 30.00 16.80 -20.27
CA PRO A 135 29.09 17.22 -21.34
C PRO A 135 29.71 18.21 -22.30
N ASP A 136 30.57 19.13 -21.83
CA ASP A 136 31.15 20.18 -22.68
C ASP A 136 32.16 19.59 -23.66
N ALA A 137 33.05 18.72 -23.20
CA ALA A 137 33.97 17.99 -24.08
C ALA A 137 33.23 17.10 -25.08
N LEU A 138 32.16 16.43 -24.62
CA LEU A 138 31.32 15.59 -25.50
C LEU A 138 30.55 16.40 -26.56
N ARG A 139 30.10 17.64 -26.26
CA ARG A 139 29.50 18.54 -27.27
C ARG A 139 30.50 18.92 -28.37
N VAL A 140 31.76 19.20 -27.96
CA VAL A 140 32.81 19.48 -28.94
C VAL A 140 33.03 18.29 -29.88
N ALA A 141 33.16 17.08 -29.31
CA ALA A 141 33.31 15.86 -30.11
C ALA A 141 32.09 15.59 -31.01
N TYR A 142 30.88 15.75 -30.48
CA TYR A 142 29.64 15.54 -31.22
C TYR A 142 29.49 16.49 -32.40
N ALA A 143 29.94 17.75 -32.24
CA ALA A 143 29.94 18.73 -33.34
C ALA A 143 31.00 18.43 -34.40
N ALA A 144 32.15 17.90 -34.00
CA ALA A 144 33.28 17.62 -34.90
C ALA A 144 33.09 16.34 -35.72
N VAL A 145 32.38 15.33 -35.20
CA VAL A 145 32.15 14.05 -35.90
C VAL A 145 31.05 14.20 -36.96
N ARG A 146 31.36 13.83 -38.22
CA ARG A 146 30.45 13.90 -39.36
C ARG A 146 29.90 12.54 -39.76
N THR A 147 30.71 11.47 -39.62
CA THR A 147 30.30 10.09 -39.91
C THR A 147 29.11 9.72 -39.05
N LEU A 148 27.96 9.42 -39.66
CA LEU A 148 26.66 9.24 -38.98
C LEU A 148 26.70 8.17 -37.86
N ALA A 149 27.36 7.03 -38.12
CA ALA A 149 27.49 5.95 -37.12
C ALA A 149 28.27 6.42 -35.88
N LEU A 150 29.43 7.07 -36.07
CA LEU A 150 30.25 7.61 -34.97
C LEU A 150 29.53 8.75 -34.24
N LYS A 151 28.84 9.61 -34.97
CA LYS A 151 28.06 10.71 -34.41
C LYS A 151 26.95 10.20 -33.50
N ARG A 152 26.25 9.13 -33.89
CA ARG A 152 25.24 8.48 -33.05
C ARG A 152 25.84 7.93 -31.75
N THR A 153 26.97 7.25 -31.85
CA THR A 153 27.69 6.71 -30.66
C THR A 153 28.11 7.84 -29.71
N VAL A 154 28.74 8.91 -30.21
CA VAL A 154 29.12 10.07 -29.37
C VAL A 154 27.88 10.78 -28.84
N GLY A 155 26.82 10.90 -29.64
CA GLY A 155 25.55 11.51 -29.22
C GLY A 155 24.86 10.74 -28.09
N LEU A 156 24.85 9.41 -28.11
CA LEU A 156 24.34 8.57 -27.03
C LEU A 156 25.16 8.76 -25.75
N ARG A 157 26.50 8.87 -25.87
CA ARG A 157 27.38 9.16 -24.72
C ARG A 157 27.12 10.55 -24.15
N LEU A 158 26.99 11.57 -25.02
CA LEU A 158 26.63 12.94 -24.64
C LEU A 158 25.25 12.94 -23.93
N GLY A 159 24.24 12.29 -24.50
CA GLY A 159 22.92 12.18 -23.91
C GLY A 159 22.98 11.62 -22.49
N ARG A 160 23.73 10.53 -22.28
CA ARG A 160 23.93 9.94 -20.93
C ARG A 160 24.63 10.89 -19.96
N ALA A 161 25.63 11.64 -20.42
CA ALA A 161 26.31 12.63 -19.57
C ALA A 161 25.37 13.77 -19.18
N LEU A 162 24.56 14.26 -20.11
CA LEU A 162 23.56 15.31 -19.90
C LEU A 162 22.46 14.90 -18.90
N LEU A 163 22.09 13.62 -18.85
CA LEU A 163 21.09 13.09 -17.88
C LEU A 163 21.53 13.24 -16.42
N LYS A 164 22.84 13.36 -16.15
CA LYS A 164 23.34 13.47 -14.77
C LYS A 164 23.02 14.80 -14.07
N SER A 165 22.62 15.82 -14.82
CA SER A 165 22.25 17.13 -14.29
C SER A 165 20.79 17.45 -14.60
N SER A 166 20.03 17.88 -13.62
CA SER A 166 18.63 18.30 -13.79
C SER A 166 18.46 19.43 -14.80
N ALA A 167 19.45 20.32 -14.93
CA ALA A 167 19.42 21.45 -15.88
C ALA A 167 19.53 20.99 -17.35
N THR A 168 20.22 19.88 -17.62
CA THR A 168 20.50 19.39 -18.97
C THR A 168 19.80 18.07 -19.30
N ALA A 169 19.10 17.47 -18.32
CA ALA A 169 18.45 16.17 -18.50
C ALA A 169 17.42 16.13 -19.63
N ALA A 170 16.67 17.22 -19.85
CA ALA A 170 15.71 17.30 -20.94
C ALA A 170 16.38 17.28 -22.34
N GLU A 171 17.53 17.98 -22.48
CA GLU A 171 18.36 17.95 -23.70
C GLU A 171 18.90 16.54 -23.95
N GLY A 172 19.46 15.90 -22.90
CA GLY A 172 19.96 14.53 -22.96
C GLY A 172 18.90 13.51 -23.36
N ALA A 173 17.70 13.60 -22.74
CA ALA A 173 16.57 12.76 -23.06
C ALA A 173 16.11 12.92 -24.52
N GLY A 174 16.02 14.17 -25.00
CA GLY A 174 15.67 14.46 -26.40
C GLY A 174 16.67 13.88 -27.39
N LEU A 175 17.97 14.03 -27.11
CA LEU A 175 19.04 13.50 -27.96
C LEU A 175 19.01 11.96 -28.02
N ILE A 176 18.89 11.28 -26.88
CA ILE A 176 18.82 9.80 -26.82
C ILE A 176 17.61 9.31 -27.61
N ARG A 177 16.41 9.86 -27.36
CA ARG A 177 15.18 9.46 -28.06
C ARG A 177 15.27 9.67 -29.56
N ALA A 178 15.85 10.80 -30.02
CA ALA A 178 16.04 11.06 -31.45
C ALA A 178 16.95 10.01 -32.09
N ILE A 179 18.08 9.69 -31.47
CA ILE A 179 19.02 8.70 -32.00
C ILE A 179 18.42 7.30 -32.00
N VAL A 180 17.76 6.90 -30.91
CA VAL A 180 17.16 5.57 -30.77
C VAL A 180 16.02 5.37 -31.78
N ARG A 181 15.20 6.38 -32.02
CA ARG A 181 14.12 6.31 -33.01
C ARG A 181 14.66 6.10 -34.42
N ASP A 182 15.77 6.78 -34.77
CA ASP A 182 16.33 6.75 -36.12
C ASP A 182 17.29 5.55 -36.33
N ALA A 183 17.92 5.04 -35.27
CA ALA A 183 18.87 3.93 -35.32
C ALA A 183 18.88 3.15 -34.00
N PRO A 184 17.91 2.28 -33.76
CA PRO A 184 17.85 1.47 -32.52
C PRO A 184 19.01 0.46 -32.40
N ASP A 185 19.66 0.13 -33.54
CA ASP A 185 20.83 -0.75 -33.62
C ASP A 185 22.17 -0.03 -33.35
N ALA A 186 22.15 1.28 -33.13
CA ALA A 186 23.36 2.03 -32.82
C ALA A 186 24.06 1.48 -31.54
N THR A 187 25.39 1.41 -31.60
CA THR A 187 26.20 0.93 -30.46
C THR A 187 25.91 1.77 -29.23
N GLY A 188 25.51 1.11 -28.14
CA GLY A 188 25.17 1.76 -26.87
C GLY A 188 23.75 2.35 -26.78
N ALA A 189 22.89 2.13 -27.78
CA ALA A 189 21.52 2.64 -27.80
C ALA A 189 20.70 2.11 -26.63
N LEU A 190 20.70 0.81 -26.40
CA LEU A 190 20.00 0.19 -25.26
C LEU A 190 20.51 0.74 -23.92
N ASP A 191 21.83 0.81 -23.72
CA ASP A 191 22.41 1.32 -22.47
C ASP A 191 22.04 2.79 -22.19
N ALA A 192 22.01 3.61 -23.25
CA ALA A 192 21.62 5.02 -23.14
C ALA A 192 20.10 5.14 -22.81
N PHE A 193 19.28 4.27 -23.41
CA PHE A 193 17.85 4.26 -23.18
C PHE A 193 17.50 3.76 -21.76
N LEU A 194 18.22 2.76 -21.25
CA LEU A 194 18.09 2.33 -19.85
C LEU A 194 18.59 3.39 -18.87
N ALA A 195 19.66 4.14 -19.23
CA ALA A 195 20.10 5.29 -18.42
C ALA A 195 19.03 6.40 -18.38
N LEU A 196 18.30 6.60 -19.48
CA LEU A 196 17.15 7.51 -19.49
C LEU A 196 16.05 7.05 -18.52
N ALA A 197 15.70 5.76 -18.51
CA ALA A 197 14.74 5.21 -17.54
C ALA A 197 15.19 5.45 -16.09
N THR A 198 16.50 5.23 -15.81
CA THR A 198 17.06 5.48 -14.48
C THR A 198 16.96 6.97 -14.09
N ALA A 199 17.27 7.89 -15.01
CA ALA A 199 17.14 9.32 -14.75
C ALA A 199 15.68 9.75 -14.47
N GLU A 200 14.70 9.12 -15.11
CA GLU A 200 13.27 9.35 -14.83
C GLU A 200 12.86 8.79 -13.46
N ILE A 201 13.44 7.65 -13.05
CA ILE A 201 13.29 7.07 -11.70
C ILE A 201 13.82 8.04 -10.65
N ASP A 202 15.05 8.53 -10.83
CA ASP A 202 15.70 9.47 -9.90
C ASP A 202 14.93 10.79 -9.79
N ALA A 203 14.28 11.21 -10.87
CA ALA A 203 13.40 12.38 -10.89
C ALA A 203 11.99 12.12 -10.33
N GLY A 204 11.67 10.90 -9.91
CA GLY A 204 10.36 10.51 -9.38
C GLY A 204 9.25 10.42 -10.43
N ARG A 205 9.57 10.41 -11.72
CA ARG A 205 8.59 10.31 -12.81
C ARG A 205 8.31 8.84 -13.17
N TRP A 206 7.73 8.11 -12.22
CA TRP A 206 7.56 6.66 -12.23
C TRP A 206 6.83 6.14 -13.46
N GLN A 207 5.74 6.81 -13.89
CA GLN A 207 4.97 6.38 -15.07
C GLN A 207 5.81 6.46 -16.32
N VAL A 208 6.52 7.57 -16.52
CA VAL A 208 7.39 7.79 -17.70
C VAL A 208 8.53 6.77 -17.73
N ALA A 209 9.13 6.49 -16.57
CA ALA A 209 10.16 5.45 -16.48
C ALA A 209 9.61 4.06 -16.84
N GLY A 210 8.40 3.74 -16.39
CA GLY A 210 7.73 2.48 -16.74
C GLY A 210 7.48 2.32 -18.22
N ASP A 211 7.03 3.38 -18.89
CA ASP A 211 6.79 3.40 -20.33
C ASP A 211 8.10 3.20 -21.12
N ILE A 212 9.19 3.86 -20.70
CA ILE A 212 10.53 3.68 -21.29
C ILE A 212 11.02 2.23 -21.13
N LEU A 213 10.87 1.64 -19.94
CA LEU A 213 11.31 0.26 -19.71
C LEU A 213 10.50 -0.76 -20.51
N LYS A 214 9.21 -0.49 -20.75
CA LYS A 214 8.35 -1.29 -21.63
C LYS A 214 8.80 -1.16 -23.08
N GLU A 215 8.99 0.07 -23.57
CA GLU A 215 9.48 0.36 -24.91
C GLU A 215 10.85 -0.29 -25.16
N ALA A 216 11.74 -0.30 -24.15
CA ALA A 216 13.04 -0.96 -24.27
C ALA A 216 12.93 -2.44 -24.62
N VAL A 217 11.96 -3.17 -24.06
CA VAL A 217 11.75 -4.59 -24.37
C VAL A 217 11.12 -4.77 -25.77
N GLU A 218 10.27 -3.85 -26.19
CA GLU A 218 9.63 -3.89 -27.50
C GLU A 218 10.65 -3.64 -28.62
N VAL A 219 11.56 -2.68 -28.43
CA VAL A 219 12.60 -2.31 -29.41
C VAL A 219 13.76 -3.32 -29.40
N TRP A 220 14.16 -3.76 -28.22
CA TRP A 220 15.27 -4.71 -28.03
C TRP A 220 14.81 -5.93 -27.23
N PRO A 221 14.32 -7.02 -27.87
CA PRO A 221 13.86 -8.20 -27.15
C PRO A 221 14.93 -8.83 -26.23
N GLN A 222 16.22 -8.66 -26.56
CA GLN A 222 17.33 -9.07 -25.68
C GLN A 222 17.40 -8.29 -24.38
N ALA A 223 16.81 -7.10 -24.30
CA ALA A 223 16.72 -6.32 -23.05
C ALA A 223 15.98 -7.07 -21.94
N ALA A 224 15.05 -7.96 -22.32
CA ALA A 224 14.38 -8.85 -21.37
C ALA A 224 15.33 -9.79 -20.60
N LYS A 225 16.59 -9.95 -21.06
CA LYS A 225 17.63 -10.72 -20.38
C LYS A 225 18.58 -9.86 -19.55
N VAL A 226 18.32 -8.56 -19.43
CA VAL A 226 19.14 -7.63 -18.66
C VAL A 226 18.58 -7.51 -17.23
N ALA A 227 19.31 -8.01 -16.25
CA ALA A 227 18.89 -7.97 -14.85
C ALA A 227 18.53 -6.55 -14.35
N GLY A 228 19.35 -5.55 -14.70
CA GLY A 228 19.12 -4.14 -14.32
C GLY A 228 17.83 -3.55 -14.86
N LEU A 229 17.34 -4.00 -16.02
CA LEU A 229 16.02 -3.59 -16.52
C LEU A 229 14.91 -4.06 -15.59
N HIS A 230 14.96 -5.32 -15.15
CA HIS A 230 13.95 -5.88 -14.25
C HIS A 230 14.05 -5.30 -12.85
N GLU A 231 15.25 -4.96 -12.37
CA GLU A 231 15.44 -4.24 -11.11
C GLU A 231 14.75 -2.86 -11.17
N ASN A 232 15.02 -2.07 -12.20
CA ASN A 232 14.37 -0.78 -12.41
C ASN A 232 12.85 -0.92 -12.57
N ARG A 233 12.38 -1.94 -13.30
CA ARG A 233 10.96 -2.24 -13.45
C ARG A 233 10.32 -2.57 -12.10
N GLY A 234 10.97 -3.36 -11.26
CA GLY A 234 10.51 -3.67 -9.91
C GLY A 234 10.34 -2.40 -9.06
N TRP A 235 11.32 -1.50 -9.10
CA TRP A 235 11.25 -0.21 -8.43
C TRP A 235 10.08 0.65 -8.88
N VAL A 236 9.91 0.80 -10.18
CA VAL A 236 8.82 1.57 -10.77
C VAL A 236 7.46 0.99 -10.36
N LEU A 237 7.28 -0.32 -10.48
CA LEU A 237 6.03 -1.00 -10.12
C LEU A 237 5.71 -0.86 -8.63
N GLN A 238 6.71 -0.96 -7.76
CA GLN A 238 6.55 -0.73 -6.33
C GLN A 238 6.03 0.68 -6.05
N LYS A 239 6.63 1.70 -6.67
CA LYS A 239 6.21 3.12 -6.51
C LYS A 239 4.85 3.43 -7.12
N LEU A 240 4.42 2.68 -8.12
CA LEU A 240 3.09 2.76 -8.71
C LEU A 240 2.01 1.98 -7.93
N GLY A 241 2.36 1.38 -6.79
CA GLY A 241 1.41 0.61 -5.97
C GLY A 241 1.01 -0.73 -6.57
N ARG A 242 1.89 -1.35 -7.38
CA ARG A 242 1.71 -2.67 -8.01
C ARG A 242 2.70 -3.70 -7.44
N PRO A 243 2.59 -4.03 -6.13
CA PRO A 243 3.63 -4.79 -5.44
C PRO A 243 3.77 -6.25 -5.94
N THR A 244 2.71 -6.89 -6.37
CA THR A 244 2.78 -8.25 -6.94
C THR A 244 3.66 -8.31 -8.17
N GLU A 245 3.48 -7.39 -9.10
CA GLU A 245 4.29 -7.32 -10.31
C GLU A 245 5.72 -6.84 -10.02
N ALA A 246 5.90 -6.00 -9.01
CA ALA A 246 7.22 -5.61 -8.53
C ALA A 246 8.00 -6.82 -7.99
N LEU A 247 7.33 -7.67 -7.21
CA LEU A 247 7.93 -8.91 -6.70
C LEU A 247 8.39 -9.83 -7.83
N GLU A 248 7.56 -10.04 -8.84
CA GLU A 248 7.91 -10.84 -10.03
C GLU A 248 9.12 -10.24 -10.77
N ALA A 249 9.15 -8.92 -10.95
CA ALA A 249 10.26 -8.24 -11.61
C ALA A 249 11.58 -8.43 -10.83
N PHE A 250 11.58 -8.32 -9.51
CA PHE A 250 12.77 -8.58 -8.68
C PHE A 250 13.19 -10.05 -8.68
N GLN A 251 12.25 -11.01 -8.80
CA GLN A 251 12.58 -12.43 -8.97
C GLN A 251 13.27 -12.70 -10.30
N VAL A 252 12.82 -12.08 -11.38
CA VAL A 252 13.47 -12.15 -12.69
C VAL A 252 14.86 -11.51 -12.63
N ALA A 253 15.00 -10.35 -12.00
CA ALA A 253 16.29 -9.69 -11.80
C ALA A 253 17.28 -10.58 -11.05
N GLU A 254 16.86 -11.27 -10.00
CA GLU A 254 17.66 -12.27 -9.27
C GLU A 254 18.11 -13.41 -10.18
N SER A 255 17.19 -13.98 -10.95
CA SER A 255 17.48 -15.14 -11.81
C SER A 255 18.47 -14.84 -12.92
N LEU A 256 18.44 -13.60 -13.45
CA LEU A 256 19.31 -13.14 -14.52
C LEU A 256 20.67 -12.62 -14.04
N SER A 257 20.78 -12.24 -12.77
CA SER A 257 22.04 -11.74 -12.21
C SER A 257 23.06 -12.86 -12.10
N THR A 258 24.31 -12.58 -12.46
CA THR A 258 25.46 -13.49 -12.26
C THR A 258 26.29 -13.09 -11.04
N ASP A 259 26.23 -11.82 -10.65
CA ASP A 259 26.94 -11.26 -9.52
C ASP A 259 26.17 -11.48 -8.21
N ALA A 260 26.90 -11.92 -7.17
CA ALA A 260 26.35 -12.20 -5.85
C ALA A 260 25.78 -10.94 -5.17
N GLU A 261 26.41 -9.78 -5.37
CA GLU A 261 25.96 -8.49 -4.83
C GLU A 261 24.60 -8.09 -5.42
N LEU A 262 24.45 -8.20 -6.76
CA LEU A 262 23.20 -7.88 -7.45
C LEU A 262 22.09 -8.89 -7.10
N LYS A 263 22.42 -10.19 -7.01
CA LYS A 263 21.45 -11.19 -6.53
C LYS A 263 20.93 -10.88 -5.14
N ALA A 264 21.86 -10.61 -4.21
CA ALA A 264 21.47 -10.28 -2.84
C ALA A 264 20.58 -9.03 -2.77
N LYS A 265 20.91 -7.98 -3.53
CA LYS A 265 20.06 -6.78 -3.63
C LYS A 265 18.66 -7.10 -4.12
N ALA A 266 18.53 -7.91 -5.17
CA ALA A 266 17.24 -8.32 -5.70
C ALA A 266 16.43 -9.11 -4.67
N VAL A 267 17.06 -10.03 -3.90
CA VAL A 267 16.40 -10.80 -2.83
C VAL A 267 15.95 -9.87 -1.68
N VAL A 268 16.79 -8.90 -1.29
CA VAL A 268 16.39 -7.88 -0.28
C VAL A 268 15.16 -7.12 -0.75
N LYS A 269 15.12 -6.70 -2.02
CA LYS A 269 13.97 -5.99 -2.58
C LYS A 269 12.69 -6.85 -2.61
N GLN A 270 12.81 -8.15 -2.87
CA GLN A 270 11.67 -9.07 -2.71
C GLN A 270 11.16 -9.07 -1.28
N GLY A 271 12.06 -9.12 -0.29
CA GLY A 271 11.71 -9.02 1.13
C GLY A 271 11.02 -7.68 1.47
N ASP A 272 11.57 -6.56 0.98
CA ASP A 272 10.99 -5.22 1.20
C ASP A 272 9.54 -5.15 0.66
N VAL A 273 9.30 -5.63 -0.57
CA VAL A 273 7.97 -5.66 -1.20
C VAL A 273 7.01 -6.59 -0.46
N LEU A 274 7.46 -7.77 -0.03
CA LEU A 274 6.64 -8.71 0.74
C LEU A 274 6.22 -8.11 2.10
N ALA A 275 7.12 -7.39 2.76
CA ALA A 275 6.79 -6.67 4.00
C ALA A 275 5.76 -5.56 3.76
N GLU A 276 5.87 -4.79 2.66
CA GLU A 276 4.86 -3.79 2.27
C GLU A 276 3.48 -4.42 2.00
N MET A 277 3.45 -5.66 1.50
CA MET A 277 2.22 -6.44 1.28
C MET A 277 1.64 -7.05 2.58
N GLY A 278 2.30 -6.89 3.73
CA GLY A 278 1.93 -7.54 4.98
C GLY A 278 2.23 -9.03 5.03
N ARG A 279 3.05 -9.55 4.11
CA ARG A 279 3.49 -10.96 4.05
C ARG A 279 4.80 -11.13 4.84
N ASP A 280 4.76 -10.78 6.13
CA ASP A 280 5.94 -10.65 6.99
C ASP A 280 6.76 -11.94 7.10
N LYS A 281 6.11 -13.12 7.15
CA LYS A 281 6.82 -14.41 7.21
C LYS A 281 7.67 -14.65 5.97
N GLU A 282 7.12 -14.42 4.80
CA GLU A 282 7.83 -14.61 3.54
C GLU A 282 8.92 -13.55 3.33
N ALA A 283 8.68 -12.33 3.82
CA ALA A 283 9.71 -11.30 3.85
C ALA A 283 10.92 -11.73 4.69
N MET A 284 10.66 -12.27 5.89
CA MET A 284 11.71 -12.80 6.77
C MET A 284 12.49 -13.94 6.12
N GLU A 285 11.83 -14.88 5.45
CA GLU A 285 12.51 -15.96 4.70
C GLU A 285 13.47 -15.41 3.64
N ARG A 286 13.08 -14.30 2.94
CA ARG A 286 13.97 -13.65 1.97
C ARG A 286 15.18 -13.00 2.65
N TYR A 287 14.98 -12.30 3.75
CA TYR A 287 16.08 -11.69 4.49
C TYR A 287 17.03 -12.72 5.08
N GLU A 288 16.53 -13.79 5.70
CA GLU A 288 17.34 -14.89 6.23
C GLU A 288 18.13 -15.59 5.12
N ARG A 289 17.52 -15.78 3.95
CA ARG A 289 18.20 -16.32 2.78
C ARG A 289 19.39 -15.45 2.36
N VAL A 290 19.27 -14.11 2.40
CA VAL A 290 20.41 -13.21 2.11
C VAL A 290 21.55 -13.45 3.08
N LEU A 291 21.26 -13.58 4.38
CA LEU A 291 22.30 -13.80 5.39
C LEU A 291 22.97 -15.17 5.24
N LYS A 292 22.22 -16.18 4.79
CA LYS A 292 22.71 -17.56 4.58
C LYS A 292 23.52 -17.68 3.30
N ASP A 293 22.97 -17.24 2.17
CA ASP A 293 23.52 -17.47 0.84
C ASP A 293 24.56 -16.42 0.44
N PHE A 294 24.47 -15.21 1.01
CA PHE A 294 25.30 -14.04 0.65
C PHE A 294 25.85 -13.30 1.89
N PRO A 295 26.59 -13.97 2.79
CA PRO A 295 26.99 -13.38 4.08
C PRO A 295 27.93 -12.18 3.97
N ASN A 296 28.69 -12.07 2.88
CA ASN A 296 29.76 -11.09 2.70
C ASN A 296 29.41 -9.95 1.73
N VAL A 297 28.14 -9.78 1.37
CA VAL A 297 27.71 -8.68 0.49
C VAL A 297 27.44 -7.40 1.27
N SER A 298 27.49 -6.26 0.58
CA SER A 298 27.32 -4.94 1.22
C SER A 298 25.99 -4.77 1.98
N VAL A 299 24.92 -5.43 1.51
CA VAL A 299 23.58 -5.35 2.11
C VAL A 299 23.41 -6.23 3.35
N SER A 300 24.32 -7.18 3.64
CA SER A 300 24.18 -8.15 4.74
C SER A 300 24.07 -7.50 6.11
N GLY A 301 24.83 -6.44 6.37
CA GLY A 301 24.78 -5.70 7.65
C GLY A 301 23.41 -5.06 7.90
N ARG A 302 22.81 -4.45 6.87
CA ARG A 302 21.45 -3.90 6.93
C ARG A 302 20.41 -4.99 7.16
N VAL A 303 20.51 -6.09 6.41
CA VAL A 303 19.57 -7.21 6.52
C VAL A 303 19.63 -7.85 7.90
N LYS A 304 20.84 -8.03 8.46
CA LYS A 304 21.04 -8.56 9.82
C LYS A 304 20.30 -7.70 10.84
N LYS A 305 20.43 -6.38 10.74
CA LYS A 305 19.71 -5.45 11.62
C LYS A 305 18.18 -5.60 11.46
N ILE A 306 17.67 -5.72 10.23
CA ILE A 306 16.23 -5.92 9.97
C ILE A 306 15.75 -7.22 10.65
N VAL A 307 16.46 -8.33 10.46
CA VAL A 307 16.10 -9.63 11.05
C VAL A 307 16.12 -9.57 12.58
N GLU A 308 17.15 -8.97 13.18
CA GLU A 308 17.25 -8.80 14.64
C GLU A 308 16.09 -7.95 15.20
N VAL A 309 15.76 -6.83 14.56
CA VAL A 309 14.66 -5.95 14.97
C VAL A 309 13.31 -6.66 14.86
N ARG A 310 13.06 -7.37 13.77
CA ARG A 310 11.82 -8.13 13.58
C ARG A 310 11.68 -9.30 14.55
N ALA A 311 12.77 -10.02 14.85
CA ALA A 311 12.77 -11.06 15.86
C ALA A 311 12.44 -10.53 17.25
N LEU A 312 12.98 -9.35 17.62
CA LEU A 312 12.63 -8.67 18.87
C LEU A 312 11.16 -8.23 18.87
N GLU A 313 10.66 -7.67 17.80
CA GLU A 313 9.25 -7.28 17.66
C GLU A 313 8.32 -8.47 17.88
N GLU A 314 8.56 -9.60 17.18
CA GLU A 314 7.72 -10.80 17.34
C GLU A 314 7.80 -11.36 18.77
N LYS A 315 8.98 -11.38 19.37
CA LYS A 315 9.13 -11.72 20.80
C LYS A 315 8.29 -10.81 21.69
N GLY A 316 8.27 -9.51 21.42
CA GLY A 316 7.42 -8.55 22.14
C GLY A 316 5.93 -8.86 21.99
N ARG A 317 5.49 -9.17 20.76
CA ARG A 317 4.10 -9.56 20.45
C ARG A 317 3.71 -10.88 21.12
N GLU A 318 4.60 -11.87 21.17
CA GLU A 318 4.39 -13.14 21.86
C GLU A 318 4.23 -12.94 23.38
N LEU A 319 5.09 -12.12 23.98
CA LEU A 319 4.99 -11.74 25.39
C LEU A 319 3.68 -11.02 25.67
N TYR A 320 3.21 -10.15 24.78
CA TYR A 320 1.91 -9.49 24.89
C TYR A 320 0.74 -10.49 24.84
N ARG A 321 0.74 -11.41 23.87
CA ARG A 321 -0.28 -12.49 23.75
C ARG A 321 -0.28 -13.40 24.97
N SER A 322 0.87 -13.57 25.62
CA SER A 322 1.03 -14.35 26.86
C SER A 322 0.71 -13.53 28.13
N PHE A 323 0.11 -12.36 28.00
CA PHE A 323 -0.24 -11.44 29.10
C PHE A 323 0.97 -10.97 29.95
N ARG A 324 2.21 -11.12 29.44
CA ARG A 324 3.44 -10.66 30.09
C ARG A 324 3.76 -9.21 29.72
N PHE A 325 2.82 -8.31 29.99
CA PHE A 325 2.82 -6.93 29.50
C PHE A 325 4.06 -6.12 29.88
N LYS A 326 4.59 -6.26 31.11
CA LYS A 326 5.82 -5.55 31.52
C LYS A 326 7.02 -5.95 30.68
N ALA A 327 7.19 -7.26 30.43
CA ALA A 327 8.28 -7.77 29.61
C ALA A 327 8.10 -7.38 28.13
N ALA A 328 6.88 -7.46 27.60
CA ALA A 328 6.55 -7.02 26.25
C ALA A 328 6.91 -5.54 26.04
N MET A 329 6.54 -4.67 26.99
CA MET A 329 6.83 -3.24 26.94
C MET A 329 8.33 -2.96 26.88
N GLN A 330 9.15 -3.68 27.66
CA GLN A 330 10.62 -3.53 27.62
C GLN A 330 11.18 -3.89 26.24
N VAL A 331 10.67 -4.96 25.64
CA VAL A 331 11.11 -5.37 24.28
C VAL A 331 10.68 -4.36 23.23
N PHE A 332 9.43 -3.85 23.28
CA PHE A 332 8.98 -2.81 22.35
C PHE A 332 9.78 -1.51 22.48
N GLN A 333 10.19 -1.13 23.69
CA GLN A 333 11.09 0.01 23.91
C GLN A 333 12.48 -0.22 23.30
N GLN A 334 13.02 -1.45 23.36
CA GLN A 334 14.27 -1.80 22.69
C GLN A 334 14.15 -1.70 21.16
N VAL A 335 13.05 -2.19 20.58
CA VAL A 335 12.78 -2.06 19.16
C VAL A 335 12.69 -0.58 18.75
N ALA A 336 11.96 0.23 19.50
CA ALA A 336 11.82 1.67 19.27
C ALA A 336 13.16 2.43 19.32
N ALA A 337 14.08 2.00 20.18
CA ALA A 337 15.41 2.57 20.29
C ALA A 337 16.34 2.12 19.15
N SER A 338 16.15 0.90 18.63
CA SER A 338 16.97 0.33 17.55
C SER A 338 16.57 0.85 16.16
N GLU A 339 15.28 1.15 15.95
CA GLU A 339 14.74 1.58 14.67
C GLU A 339 13.71 2.71 14.86
N ALA A 340 14.14 3.93 14.58
CA ALA A 340 13.33 5.13 14.82
C ALA A 340 12.04 5.18 13.96
N SER A 341 12.03 4.54 12.81
CA SER A 341 10.85 4.45 11.93
C SER A 341 9.71 3.64 12.57
N LEU A 342 10.02 2.65 13.41
CA LEU A 342 9.05 1.81 14.12
C LEU A 342 8.60 2.42 15.45
N LYS A 343 9.26 3.49 15.92
CA LYS A 343 8.98 4.06 17.24
C LYS A 343 7.51 4.39 17.48
N PRO A 344 6.77 5.04 16.56
CA PRO A 344 5.36 5.36 16.81
C PRO A 344 4.49 4.11 17.01
N GLU A 345 4.74 3.04 16.25
CA GLU A 345 4.02 1.78 16.39
C GLU A 345 4.36 1.07 17.71
N MET A 346 5.64 1.05 18.07
CA MET A 346 6.10 0.48 19.34
C MET A 346 5.57 1.25 20.54
N ASP A 347 5.52 2.58 20.47
CA ASP A 347 4.92 3.41 21.50
C ASP A 347 3.42 3.07 21.69
N PHE A 348 2.70 2.83 20.60
CA PHE A 348 1.31 2.38 20.67
C PHE A 348 1.18 0.97 21.31
N LEU A 349 2.06 0.03 20.97
CA LEU A 349 2.07 -1.29 21.60
C LEU A 349 2.41 -1.21 23.10
N CYS A 350 3.29 -0.29 23.49
CA CYS A 350 3.54 -0.01 24.92
C CYS A 350 2.29 0.52 25.62
N ILE A 351 1.49 1.37 24.98
CA ILE A 351 0.21 1.84 25.51
C ILE A 351 -0.76 0.68 25.70
N LEU A 352 -0.86 -0.23 24.74
CA LEU A 352 -1.69 -1.44 24.90
C LEU A 352 -1.20 -2.33 26.05
N CYS A 353 0.12 -2.39 26.29
CA CYS A 353 0.68 -3.08 27.45
C CYS A 353 0.29 -2.41 28.78
N LEU A 354 0.23 -1.08 28.84
CA LEU A 354 -0.24 -0.35 30.02
C LEU A 354 -1.72 -0.65 30.30
N TYR A 355 -2.54 -0.61 29.27
CA TYR A 355 -3.95 -0.96 29.36
C TYR A 355 -4.14 -2.41 29.86
N GLY A 356 -3.38 -3.37 29.30
CA GLY A 356 -3.40 -4.76 29.75
C GLY A 356 -2.97 -4.96 31.22
N GLN A 357 -2.20 -4.03 31.78
CA GLN A 357 -1.83 -4.00 33.19
C GLN A 357 -2.89 -3.33 34.12
N GLY A 358 -4.00 -2.84 33.55
CA GLY A 358 -5.03 -2.08 34.26
C GLY A 358 -4.64 -0.64 34.57
N LEU A 359 -3.61 -0.09 33.90
CA LEU A 359 -3.18 1.30 34.04
C LEU A 359 -3.92 2.19 33.03
N ASP A 360 -5.25 2.17 33.10
CA ASP A 360 -6.15 2.73 32.09
C ASP A 360 -5.96 4.23 31.86
N GLU A 361 -5.81 5.01 32.91
CA GLU A 361 -5.63 6.46 32.85
C GLU A 361 -4.29 6.83 32.20
N GLU A 362 -3.22 6.12 32.53
CA GLU A 362 -1.91 6.33 31.93
C GLU A 362 -1.91 5.93 30.45
N ALA A 363 -2.58 4.82 30.11
CA ALA A 363 -2.76 4.40 28.72
C ALA A 363 -3.52 5.44 27.90
N ALA A 364 -4.63 5.98 28.44
CA ALA A 364 -5.42 7.01 27.79
C ALA A 364 -4.63 8.32 27.57
N LYS A 365 -3.91 8.76 28.60
CA LYS A 365 -3.06 9.96 28.54
C LYS A 365 -2.00 9.84 27.46
N ARG A 366 -1.22 8.74 27.46
CA ARG A 366 -0.18 8.51 26.46
C ARG A 366 -0.74 8.33 25.05
N SER A 367 -1.93 7.74 24.93
CA SER A 367 -2.64 7.66 23.65
C SER A 367 -2.98 9.04 23.10
N ALA A 368 -3.50 9.94 23.94
CA ALA A 368 -3.82 11.31 23.54
C ALA A 368 -2.57 12.10 23.10
N GLU A 369 -1.47 11.94 23.84
CA GLU A 369 -0.17 12.53 23.51
C GLU A 369 0.35 12.00 22.17
N LEU A 370 0.32 10.68 21.96
CA LEU A 370 0.76 10.05 20.72
C LEU A 370 -0.13 10.44 19.53
N ALA A 371 -1.46 10.46 19.69
CA ALA A 371 -2.39 10.88 18.65
C ALA A 371 -2.14 12.32 18.17
N SER A 372 -1.76 13.22 19.10
CA SER A 372 -1.50 14.62 18.80
C SER A 372 -0.14 14.88 18.16
N SER A 373 0.88 14.10 18.50
CA SER A 373 2.27 14.32 18.09
C SER A 373 2.74 13.43 16.94
N CYS A 374 2.04 12.32 16.65
CA CYS A 374 2.45 11.36 15.65
C CYS A 374 2.28 11.89 14.22
N ALA A 375 3.39 11.92 13.46
CA ALA A 375 3.36 12.27 12.04
C ALA A 375 2.87 11.13 11.13
N ASP A 376 3.03 9.87 11.58
CA ASP A 376 2.53 8.70 10.85
C ASP A 376 0.99 8.64 10.94
N SER A 377 0.34 8.89 9.79
CA SER A 377 -1.12 8.93 9.68
C SER A 377 -1.76 7.57 10.02
N ARG A 378 -1.11 6.45 9.69
CA ARG A 378 -1.59 5.09 9.97
C ARG A 378 -1.61 4.83 11.48
N VAL A 379 -0.49 5.10 12.16
CA VAL A 379 -0.40 4.92 13.61
C VAL A 379 -1.35 5.88 14.32
N ARG A 380 -1.43 7.14 13.89
CA ARG A 380 -2.36 8.12 14.43
C ARG A 380 -3.81 7.65 14.30
N ALA A 381 -4.21 7.08 13.16
CA ALA A 381 -5.54 6.50 13.00
C ALA A 381 -5.79 5.35 13.99
N MET A 382 -4.84 4.41 14.12
CA MET A 382 -4.94 3.28 15.07
C MET A 382 -5.12 3.75 16.52
N VAL A 383 -4.31 4.69 16.96
CA VAL A 383 -4.35 5.27 18.32
C VAL A 383 -5.67 6.02 18.55
N THR A 384 -6.10 6.81 17.58
CA THR A 384 -7.38 7.57 17.65
C THR A 384 -8.56 6.62 17.74
N LEU A 385 -8.58 5.53 16.96
CA LEU A 385 -9.64 4.51 17.05
C LEU A 385 -9.66 3.83 18.41
N TRP A 386 -8.48 3.46 18.93
CA TRP A 386 -8.39 2.85 20.26
C TRP A 386 -8.94 3.80 21.33
N LEU A 387 -8.52 5.05 21.32
CA LEU A 387 -8.97 6.07 22.27
C LEU A 387 -10.48 6.35 22.15
N ALA A 388 -11.02 6.33 20.92
CA ALA A 388 -12.45 6.46 20.67
C ALA A 388 -13.26 5.31 21.31
N LYS A 389 -12.81 4.07 21.12
CA LYS A 389 -13.42 2.88 21.74
C LYS A 389 -13.29 2.91 23.26
N PHE A 390 -12.15 3.33 23.78
CA PHE A 390 -11.90 3.51 25.20
C PHE A 390 -12.88 4.52 25.82
N SER A 391 -12.99 5.72 25.23
CA SER A 391 -13.93 6.76 25.68
C SER A 391 -15.40 6.30 25.58
N TYR A 392 -15.75 5.54 24.54
CA TYR A 392 -17.11 4.99 24.38
C TYR A 392 -17.47 4.01 25.52
N ASN A 393 -16.56 3.11 25.87
CA ASN A 393 -16.76 2.13 26.94
C ASN A 393 -16.89 2.81 28.33
N ARG A 394 -16.24 3.97 28.51
CA ARG A 394 -16.36 4.80 29.71
C ARG A 394 -17.58 5.72 29.71
N ARG A 395 -18.42 5.66 28.67
CA ARG A 395 -19.59 6.53 28.49
C ARG A 395 -19.23 8.01 28.34
N GLU A 396 -18.01 8.32 27.92
CA GLU A 396 -17.56 9.67 27.61
C GLU A 396 -17.99 10.03 26.17
N TRP A 397 -19.33 10.15 25.98
CA TRP A 397 -19.95 10.18 24.66
C TRP A 397 -19.43 11.30 23.74
N LYS A 398 -19.23 12.48 24.29
CA LYS A 398 -18.71 13.64 23.54
C LYS A 398 -17.29 13.41 23.02
N SER A 399 -16.42 12.86 23.85
CA SER A 399 -15.05 12.49 23.47
C SER A 399 -15.05 11.36 22.43
N ALA A 400 -15.81 10.29 22.67
CA ALA A 400 -15.93 9.17 21.77
C ALA A 400 -16.41 9.62 20.38
N ARG A 401 -17.47 10.42 20.30
CA ARG A 401 -18.01 10.97 19.07
C ARG A 401 -16.97 11.76 18.27
N ARG A 402 -16.25 12.67 18.95
CA ARG A 402 -15.20 13.47 18.33
C ARG A 402 -14.10 12.58 17.76
N LEU A 403 -13.61 11.62 18.54
CA LEU A 403 -12.51 10.74 18.16
C LEU A 403 -12.91 9.77 17.02
N PHE A 404 -14.11 9.20 17.03
CA PHE A 404 -14.59 8.40 15.91
C PHE A 404 -14.73 9.22 14.63
N SER A 405 -15.21 10.47 14.72
CA SER A 405 -15.28 11.37 13.57
C SER A 405 -13.90 11.76 13.04
N GLU A 406 -12.92 11.92 13.92
CA GLU A 406 -11.52 12.17 13.56
C GLU A 406 -10.89 10.95 12.89
N HIS A 407 -11.09 9.74 13.43
CA HIS A 407 -10.61 8.50 12.82
C HIS A 407 -11.17 8.31 11.41
N ALA A 408 -12.45 8.61 11.18
CA ALA A 408 -13.07 8.53 9.87
C ALA A 408 -12.45 9.47 8.81
N VAL A 409 -11.73 10.50 9.24
CA VAL A 409 -10.97 11.40 8.35
C VAL A 409 -9.54 10.90 8.15
N LEU A 410 -8.95 10.28 9.17
CA LEU A 410 -7.56 9.81 9.15
C LEU A 410 -7.37 8.51 8.37
N THR A 411 -8.37 7.61 8.41
CA THR A 411 -8.27 6.32 7.72
C THR A 411 -8.49 6.47 6.21
N VAL A 412 -7.73 5.70 5.44
CA VAL A 412 -7.88 5.60 3.97
C VAL A 412 -8.83 4.47 3.56
N ASP A 413 -9.25 3.64 4.50
CA ASP A 413 -10.18 2.54 4.29
C ASP A 413 -11.62 3.05 4.46
N ASP A 414 -12.39 3.05 3.38
CA ASP A 414 -13.78 3.52 3.36
C ASP A 414 -14.69 2.68 4.28
N ALA A 415 -14.42 1.38 4.44
CA ALA A 415 -15.16 0.53 5.36
C ALA A 415 -14.89 0.91 6.82
N ALA A 416 -13.63 1.11 7.20
CA ALA A 416 -13.27 1.58 8.53
C ALA A 416 -13.79 3.01 8.82
N ALA A 417 -13.82 3.87 7.78
CA ALA A 417 -14.36 5.22 7.90
C ALA A 417 -15.88 5.22 8.12
N SER A 418 -16.63 4.41 7.36
CA SER A 418 -18.09 4.26 7.51
C SER A 418 -18.45 3.68 8.87
N GLU A 419 -17.76 2.64 9.32
CA GLU A 419 -17.94 2.06 10.66
C GLU A 419 -17.72 3.11 11.76
N SER A 420 -16.66 3.91 11.65
CA SER A 420 -16.36 4.96 12.65
C SER A 420 -17.42 6.04 12.69
N LEU A 421 -17.95 6.48 11.54
CA LEU A 421 -19.06 7.43 11.53
C LEU A 421 -20.33 6.85 12.15
N LEU A 422 -20.61 5.55 11.96
CA LEU A 422 -21.71 4.89 12.66
C LEU A 422 -21.50 4.88 14.19
N TRP A 423 -20.28 4.59 14.65
CA TRP A 423 -19.97 4.66 16.09
C TRP A 423 -20.05 6.08 16.64
N ALA A 424 -19.65 7.09 15.85
CA ALA A 424 -19.87 8.49 16.24
C ALA A 424 -21.35 8.84 16.38
N ALA A 425 -22.20 8.36 15.45
CA ALA A 425 -23.65 8.54 15.52
C ALA A 425 -24.26 7.79 16.73
N ARG A 426 -23.79 6.59 17.03
CA ARG A 426 -24.21 5.84 18.26
C ARG A 426 -23.81 6.56 19.54
N ALA A 427 -22.63 7.17 19.57
CA ALA A 427 -22.21 7.97 20.71
C ALA A 427 -23.09 9.21 20.89
N ALA A 428 -23.48 9.88 19.80
CA ALA A 428 -24.41 10.99 19.84
C ALA A 428 -25.80 10.55 20.34
N PHE A 429 -26.29 9.40 19.88
CA PHE A 429 -27.55 8.82 20.35
C PHE A 429 -27.50 8.51 21.85
N ALA A 430 -26.42 7.91 22.31
CA ALA A 430 -26.23 7.59 23.74
C ALA A 430 -26.10 8.84 24.64
N ASP A 431 -25.63 9.96 24.07
CA ASP A 431 -25.63 11.29 24.73
C ASP A 431 -26.99 12.01 24.64
N SER A 432 -28.03 11.33 24.09
CA SER A 432 -29.37 11.87 23.82
C SER A 432 -29.39 13.05 22.83
N ASP A 433 -28.32 13.22 22.05
CA ASP A 433 -28.27 14.20 20.95
C ASP A 433 -28.76 13.55 19.66
N PHE A 434 -30.08 13.31 19.61
CA PHE A 434 -30.73 12.58 18.52
C PHE A 434 -30.61 13.32 17.17
N THR A 435 -30.61 14.65 17.22
CA THR A 435 -30.44 15.47 16.01
C THR A 435 -29.07 15.25 15.38
N LEU A 436 -28.03 15.24 16.18
CA LEU A 436 -26.68 15.02 15.72
C LEU A 436 -26.45 13.55 15.30
N ALA A 437 -27.10 12.58 15.99
CA ALA A 437 -27.06 11.18 15.58
C ALA A 437 -27.62 10.99 14.16
N ILE A 438 -28.74 11.66 13.83
CA ILE A 438 -29.32 11.68 12.48
C ILE A 438 -28.35 12.33 11.49
N GLN A 439 -27.75 13.49 11.82
CA GLN A 439 -26.83 14.19 10.93
C GLN A 439 -25.60 13.37 10.60
N LEU A 440 -24.97 12.73 11.61
CA LEU A 440 -23.77 11.90 11.42
C LEU A 440 -24.05 10.65 10.58
N SER A 441 -25.18 9.97 10.84
CA SER A 441 -25.56 8.81 10.05
C SER A 441 -25.99 9.17 8.62
N THR A 442 -26.61 10.35 8.41
CA THR A 442 -26.89 10.88 7.06
C THR A 442 -25.58 11.15 6.31
N ARG A 443 -24.65 11.89 6.94
CA ARG A 443 -23.34 12.15 6.35
C ARG A 443 -22.59 10.88 5.98
N MET A 444 -22.69 9.83 6.80
CA MET A 444 -22.13 8.52 6.52
C MET A 444 -22.74 7.90 5.26
N LEU A 445 -24.08 7.89 5.17
CA LEU A 445 -24.81 7.30 4.04
C LEU A 445 -24.60 8.06 2.73
N ASP A 446 -24.46 9.38 2.78
CA ASP A 446 -24.17 10.23 1.62
C ASP A 446 -22.77 9.98 1.07
N ARG A 447 -21.80 9.84 1.98
CA ARG A 447 -20.39 9.62 1.60
C ARG A 447 -20.10 8.18 1.20
N TYR A 448 -20.76 7.21 1.84
CA TYR A 448 -20.54 5.77 1.64
C TYR A 448 -21.85 5.03 1.35
N PRO A 449 -22.51 5.28 0.20
CA PRO A 449 -23.86 4.76 -0.09
C PRO A 449 -23.95 3.24 -0.20
N GLY A 450 -22.81 2.57 -0.46
CA GLY A 450 -22.68 1.12 -0.58
C GLY A 450 -22.09 0.42 0.65
N CYS A 451 -21.92 1.10 1.78
CA CYS A 451 -21.31 0.49 2.96
C CYS A 451 -22.18 -0.62 3.59
N ALA A 452 -21.52 -1.59 4.21
CA ALA A 452 -22.18 -2.72 4.88
C ALA A 452 -23.03 -2.27 6.08
N GLU A 453 -22.69 -1.15 6.71
CA GLU A 453 -23.35 -0.58 7.88
C GLU A 453 -24.63 0.22 7.54
N LYS A 454 -24.97 0.37 6.25
CA LYS A 454 -26.16 1.11 5.81
C LYS A 454 -27.44 0.70 6.52
N PRO A 455 -27.76 -0.59 6.69
CA PRO A 455 -28.98 -0.99 7.42
C PRO A 455 -28.99 -0.52 8.88
N GLN A 456 -27.84 -0.62 9.56
CA GLN A 456 -27.69 -0.22 10.96
C GLN A 456 -27.80 1.29 11.12
N ALA A 457 -27.26 2.06 10.16
CA ALA A 457 -27.37 3.53 10.16
C ALA A 457 -28.82 3.98 9.98
N LEU A 458 -29.58 3.37 9.06
CA LEU A 458 -31.01 3.66 8.86
C LEU A 458 -31.84 3.30 10.11
N ILE A 459 -31.51 2.18 10.78
CA ILE A 459 -32.17 1.82 12.04
C ILE A 459 -31.88 2.87 13.11
N LEU A 460 -30.64 3.27 13.28
CA LEU A 460 -30.26 4.29 14.26
C LEU A 460 -30.95 5.64 14.01
N GLN A 461 -31.06 6.05 12.74
CA GLN A 461 -31.85 7.23 12.36
C GLN A 461 -33.32 7.09 12.75
N GLY A 462 -33.91 5.92 12.47
CA GLY A 462 -35.30 5.63 12.83
C GLY A 462 -35.52 5.65 14.33
N GLU A 463 -34.62 5.03 15.12
CA GLU A 463 -34.66 5.09 16.59
C GLU A 463 -34.55 6.53 17.11
N ALA A 464 -33.63 7.33 16.55
CA ALA A 464 -33.47 8.73 16.92
C ALA A 464 -34.73 9.59 16.55
N LEU A 465 -35.42 9.27 15.45
CA LEU A 465 -36.68 9.91 15.09
C LEU A 465 -37.82 9.50 16.02
N ILE A 466 -37.85 8.25 16.49
CA ILE A 466 -38.82 7.80 17.52
C ILE A 466 -38.67 8.60 18.80
N GLU A 467 -37.43 8.81 19.27
CA GLU A 467 -37.14 9.60 20.47
C GLU A 467 -37.55 11.08 20.31
N GLN A 468 -37.59 11.59 19.08
CA GLN A 468 -38.12 12.90 18.72
C GLN A 468 -39.64 12.90 18.44
N ALA A 469 -40.35 11.80 18.66
CA ALA A 469 -41.77 11.60 18.33
C ALA A 469 -42.10 11.79 16.82
N ARG A 470 -41.11 11.69 15.93
CA ARG A 470 -41.24 11.79 14.46
C ARG A 470 -41.53 10.40 13.85
N PHE A 471 -42.54 9.72 14.36
CA PHE A 471 -42.83 8.31 14.07
C PHE A 471 -43.04 8.03 12.58
N GLY A 472 -43.73 8.94 11.85
CA GLY A 472 -43.99 8.76 10.42
C GLY A 472 -42.71 8.68 9.57
N GLU A 473 -41.73 9.49 9.89
CA GLU A 473 -40.43 9.48 9.21
C GLU A 473 -39.61 8.22 9.59
N ALA A 474 -39.68 7.81 10.85
CA ALA A 474 -39.04 6.57 11.30
C ALA A 474 -39.56 5.33 10.54
N VAL A 475 -40.89 5.23 10.33
CA VAL A 475 -41.53 4.16 9.55
C VAL A 475 -40.92 4.07 8.15
N LEU A 476 -40.76 5.21 7.45
CA LEU A 476 -40.16 5.24 6.11
C LEU A 476 -38.73 4.72 6.08
N LEU A 477 -37.94 5.00 7.12
CA LEU A 477 -36.56 4.50 7.21
C LEU A 477 -36.53 2.98 7.44
N PHE A 478 -37.40 2.46 8.29
CA PHE A 478 -37.47 1.01 8.52
C PHE A 478 -37.96 0.25 7.25
N ASP A 479 -38.85 0.85 6.46
CA ASP A 479 -39.26 0.31 5.16
C ASP A 479 -38.07 0.28 4.18
N ARG A 480 -37.20 1.31 4.19
CA ARG A 480 -35.99 1.30 3.40
C ARG A 480 -35.02 0.18 3.81
N VAL A 481 -34.91 -0.14 5.12
CA VAL A 481 -34.11 -1.28 5.58
C VAL A 481 -34.68 -2.60 5.04
N ALA A 482 -35.98 -2.77 5.10
CA ALA A 482 -36.65 -3.99 4.61
C ALA A 482 -36.48 -4.21 3.10
N ALA A 483 -36.35 -3.12 2.34
CA ALA A 483 -36.15 -3.11 0.88
C ALA A 483 -34.68 -3.35 0.44
N ILE A 484 -33.73 -3.39 1.35
CA ILE A 484 -32.33 -3.68 1.01
C ILE A 484 -32.17 -5.19 0.79
N ASP A 485 -31.68 -5.57 -0.39
CA ASP A 485 -31.39 -6.98 -0.71
C ASP A 485 -30.21 -7.50 0.13
N GLY A 486 -30.33 -8.78 0.55
CA GLY A 486 -29.23 -9.46 1.29
C GLY A 486 -29.06 -9.04 2.75
N VAL A 487 -29.93 -8.18 3.29
CA VAL A 487 -29.89 -7.85 4.73
C VAL A 487 -30.13 -9.09 5.58
N ALA A 488 -29.31 -9.27 6.61
CA ALA A 488 -29.43 -10.35 7.57
C ALA A 488 -30.83 -10.36 8.22
N SER A 489 -31.38 -11.56 8.43
CA SER A 489 -32.78 -11.73 8.90
C SER A 489 -33.04 -11.08 10.26
N ASP A 490 -32.05 -11.06 11.14
CA ASP A 490 -32.13 -10.44 12.47
C ASP A 490 -32.23 -8.90 12.39
N ILE A 491 -31.45 -8.28 11.49
CA ILE A 491 -31.50 -6.83 11.24
C ILE A 491 -32.84 -6.45 10.63
N ARG A 492 -33.34 -7.22 9.65
CA ARG A 492 -34.63 -7.01 9.03
C ARG A 492 -35.76 -7.13 10.05
N SER A 493 -35.71 -8.17 10.89
CA SER A 493 -36.71 -8.38 11.94
C SER A 493 -36.68 -7.25 13.00
N ARG A 494 -35.49 -6.73 13.34
CA ARG A 494 -35.38 -5.58 14.22
C ARG A 494 -36.03 -4.34 13.61
N ALA A 495 -35.76 -4.05 12.35
CA ALA A 495 -36.36 -2.90 11.66
C ALA A 495 -37.88 -3.02 11.59
N GLN A 496 -38.42 -4.21 11.28
CA GLN A 496 -39.85 -4.45 11.26
C GLN A 496 -40.50 -4.31 12.64
N MET A 497 -39.83 -4.77 13.71
CA MET A 497 -40.28 -4.60 15.09
C MET A 497 -40.38 -3.11 15.44
N LEU A 498 -39.34 -2.34 15.17
CA LEU A 498 -39.30 -0.90 15.42
C LEU A 498 -40.33 -0.12 14.59
N LYS A 499 -40.55 -0.55 13.32
CA LYS A 499 -41.61 -0.02 12.49
C LYS A 499 -42.99 -0.24 13.16
N ALA A 500 -43.24 -1.44 13.65
CA ALA A 500 -44.49 -1.78 14.34
C ALA A 500 -44.68 -0.96 15.62
N ASP A 501 -43.61 -0.76 16.40
CA ASP A 501 -43.60 0.10 17.62
C ASP A 501 -43.94 1.56 17.28
N ALA A 502 -43.36 2.10 16.19
CA ALA A 502 -43.65 3.44 15.71
C ALA A 502 -45.10 3.59 15.22
N LEU A 503 -45.60 2.62 14.47
CA LEU A 503 -47.02 2.58 14.02
C LEU A 503 -47.97 2.48 15.21
N TYR A 504 -47.67 1.65 16.21
CA TYR A 504 -48.45 1.56 17.43
C TYR A 504 -48.52 2.91 18.17
N SER A 505 -47.43 3.62 18.26
CA SER A 505 -47.37 4.96 18.90
C SER A 505 -48.25 5.98 18.16
N MET A 506 -48.33 5.90 16.82
CA MET A 506 -49.18 6.74 15.99
C MET A 506 -50.67 6.35 16.06
N GLY A 507 -51.01 5.18 16.61
CA GLY A 507 -52.37 4.65 16.66
C GLY A 507 -53.31 5.44 17.54
N ALA A 508 -52.79 6.24 18.48
CA ALA A 508 -53.60 7.13 19.31
C ALA A 508 -54.34 8.18 18.48
N ASP A 509 -53.72 8.69 17.43
CA ASP A 509 -54.27 9.72 16.54
C ASP A 509 -55.11 9.09 15.39
N ASN A 510 -54.76 7.88 14.98
CA ASN A 510 -55.41 7.20 13.87
C ASN A 510 -55.44 5.66 14.10
N SER A 511 -56.60 5.13 14.43
CA SER A 511 -56.79 3.72 14.75
C SER A 511 -56.39 2.74 13.63
N ALA A 512 -56.39 3.17 12.36
CA ALA A 512 -55.88 2.35 11.25
C ALA A 512 -54.39 2.02 11.40
N ARG A 513 -53.61 2.83 12.14
CA ARG A 513 -52.21 2.57 12.44
C ARG A 513 -52.00 1.38 13.36
N TYR A 514 -52.96 1.08 14.27
CA TYR A 514 -52.90 -0.14 15.07
C TYR A 514 -53.06 -1.41 14.20
N ALA A 515 -53.89 -1.36 13.15
CA ALA A 515 -53.99 -2.47 12.21
C ALA A 515 -52.69 -2.70 11.46
N ALA A 516 -52.09 -1.62 10.94
CA ALA A 516 -50.76 -1.69 10.29
C ALA A 516 -49.64 -2.15 11.24
N ALA A 517 -49.69 -1.74 12.52
CA ALA A 517 -48.77 -2.25 13.54
C ALA A 517 -48.92 -3.74 13.76
N LEU A 518 -50.15 -4.24 13.83
CA LEU A 518 -50.43 -5.66 14.00
C LEU A 518 -49.87 -6.48 12.84
N GLU A 519 -50.09 -6.05 11.58
CA GLU A 519 -49.53 -6.70 10.39
C GLU A 519 -48.01 -6.74 10.42
N ALA A 520 -47.37 -5.66 10.84
CA ALA A 520 -45.90 -5.59 10.97
C ALA A 520 -45.38 -6.54 12.05
N TYR A 521 -46.03 -6.63 13.23
CA TYR A 521 -45.67 -7.59 14.27
C TYR A 521 -45.88 -9.03 13.82
N ASP A 522 -46.99 -9.32 13.13
CA ASP A 522 -47.27 -10.66 12.58
C ASP A 522 -46.23 -11.07 11.54
N SER A 523 -45.75 -10.13 10.71
CA SER A 523 -44.70 -10.42 9.74
C SER A 523 -43.39 -10.83 10.43
N VAL A 524 -43.04 -10.20 11.57
CA VAL A 524 -41.86 -10.58 12.38
C VAL A 524 -42.07 -11.98 12.98
N ARG A 525 -43.26 -12.26 13.49
CA ARG A 525 -43.61 -13.56 14.08
C ARG A 525 -43.49 -14.73 13.11
N MET A 526 -43.88 -14.49 11.85
CA MET A 526 -43.87 -15.52 10.81
C MET A 526 -42.52 -15.65 10.09
N GLY A 527 -41.77 -14.57 9.99
CA GLY A 527 -40.58 -14.49 9.13
C GLY A 527 -39.27 -14.75 9.84
N SER A 528 -39.21 -14.92 11.17
CA SER A 528 -37.95 -15.00 11.91
C SER A 528 -37.93 -16.05 13.01
N THR A 529 -36.77 -16.68 13.21
CA THR A 529 -36.49 -17.51 14.39
C THR A 529 -36.15 -16.59 15.57
N LEU A 530 -37.14 -16.34 16.43
CA LEU A 530 -36.99 -15.51 17.61
C LEU A 530 -36.54 -16.33 18.81
N SER A 531 -35.67 -15.75 19.66
CA SER A 531 -35.41 -16.32 20.98
C SER A 531 -36.71 -16.39 21.81
N PRO A 532 -36.80 -17.30 22.80
CA PRO A 532 -37.98 -17.40 23.66
C PRO A 532 -38.37 -16.05 24.28
N SER A 533 -37.43 -15.27 24.77
CA SER A 533 -37.68 -13.94 25.34
C SER A 533 -38.29 -12.97 24.31
N ARG A 534 -37.69 -12.85 23.14
CA ARG A 534 -38.16 -11.94 22.07
C ARG A 534 -39.53 -12.33 21.57
N ARG A 535 -39.81 -13.65 21.46
CA ARG A 535 -41.11 -14.16 21.05
C ARG A 535 -42.17 -13.76 22.04
N LEU A 536 -41.90 -13.87 23.34
CA LEU A 536 -42.81 -13.54 24.40
C LEU A 536 -43.12 -12.03 24.44
N VAL A 537 -42.10 -11.17 24.32
CA VAL A 537 -42.26 -9.71 24.24
C VAL A 537 -43.07 -9.31 23.00
N LEU A 538 -42.81 -9.95 21.84
CA LEU A 538 -43.59 -9.72 20.61
C LEU A 538 -45.06 -10.11 20.78
N SER A 539 -45.33 -11.27 21.38
CA SER A 539 -46.72 -11.72 21.65
C SER A 539 -47.44 -10.76 22.59
N PHE A 540 -46.76 -10.21 23.60
CA PHE A 540 -47.33 -9.18 24.46
C PHE A 540 -47.69 -7.91 23.68
N LYS A 541 -46.79 -7.43 22.76
CA LYS A 541 -47.07 -6.27 21.92
C LYS A 541 -48.23 -6.51 20.97
N ILE A 542 -48.35 -7.70 20.39
CA ILE A 542 -49.50 -8.12 19.56
C ILE A 542 -50.78 -8.04 20.38
N ALA A 543 -50.81 -8.63 21.58
CA ALA A 543 -52.00 -8.63 22.44
C ALA A 543 -52.42 -7.19 22.83
N ARG A 544 -51.47 -6.32 23.14
CA ARG A 544 -51.75 -4.88 23.40
C ARG A 544 -52.35 -4.19 22.18
N THR A 545 -51.88 -4.54 20.98
CA THR A 545 -52.37 -3.95 19.73
C THR A 545 -53.81 -4.41 19.43
N LEU A 546 -54.11 -5.70 19.65
CA LEU A 546 -55.44 -6.24 19.55
C LEU A 546 -56.41 -5.57 20.52
N GLU A 547 -55.99 -5.30 21.74
CA GLU A 547 -56.79 -4.56 22.74
C GLU A 547 -57.12 -3.14 22.26
N LYS A 548 -56.14 -2.43 21.66
CA LYS A 548 -56.38 -1.10 21.06
C LYS A 548 -57.32 -1.13 19.86
N LEU A 549 -57.32 -2.22 19.10
CA LEU A 549 -58.26 -2.48 18.01
C LEU A 549 -59.64 -2.94 18.49
N LYS A 550 -59.90 -3.04 19.81
CA LYS A 550 -61.14 -3.54 20.42
C LYS A 550 -61.43 -5.01 20.11
N ARG A 551 -60.44 -5.80 19.68
CA ARG A 551 -60.48 -7.24 19.48
C ARG A 551 -60.17 -7.96 20.79
N LEU A 552 -61.05 -7.75 21.81
CA LEU A 552 -60.75 -8.07 23.22
C LEU A 552 -60.61 -9.57 23.46
N ASP A 553 -61.39 -10.41 22.77
CA ASP A 553 -61.31 -11.87 22.93
C ASP A 553 -59.98 -12.40 22.40
N GLU A 554 -59.56 -11.96 21.24
CA GLU A 554 -58.29 -12.33 20.66
C GLU A 554 -57.09 -11.79 21.49
N ALA A 555 -57.23 -10.60 22.07
CA ALA A 555 -56.23 -10.06 22.99
C ALA A 555 -56.07 -10.95 24.23
N ARG A 556 -57.16 -11.40 24.84
CA ARG A 556 -57.15 -12.30 26.00
C ARG A 556 -56.50 -13.63 25.66
N ASP A 557 -56.90 -14.25 24.54
CA ASP A 557 -56.30 -15.50 24.08
C ASP A 557 -54.78 -15.35 23.86
N CYS A 558 -54.37 -14.27 23.24
CA CYS A 558 -52.96 -13.98 23.02
C CYS A 558 -52.18 -13.75 24.34
N TYR A 559 -52.73 -12.94 25.28
CA TYR A 559 -52.13 -12.78 26.61
C TYR A 559 -51.99 -14.09 27.33
N TYR A 560 -53.04 -14.92 27.34
CA TYR A 560 -52.99 -16.17 28.09
C TYR A 560 -52.11 -17.20 27.41
N ALA A 561 -52.42 -17.60 26.17
CA ALA A 561 -51.76 -18.72 25.51
C ALA A 561 -50.35 -18.38 25.08
N GLN A 562 -50.13 -17.17 24.48
CA GLN A 562 -48.84 -16.84 23.87
C GLN A 562 -47.88 -16.11 24.79
N VAL A 563 -48.38 -15.56 25.92
CA VAL A 563 -47.50 -14.90 26.90
C VAL A 563 -47.45 -15.70 28.18
N VAL A 564 -48.56 -15.82 28.92
CA VAL A 564 -48.54 -16.42 30.27
C VAL A 564 -48.24 -17.92 30.25
N GLN A 565 -48.93 -18.67 29.41
CA GLN A 565 -48.70 -20.11 29.26
C GLN A 565 -47.35 -20.41 28.63
N SER A 566 -46.94 -19.67 27.61
CA SER A 566 -45.64 -19.86 26.96
C SER A 566 -44.48 -19.59 27.89
N TYR A 567 -44.57 -18.56 28.79
CA TYR A 567 -43.59 -18.32 29.82
C TYR A 567 -43.48 -19.49 30.81
N ARG A 568 -44.61 -19.97 31.34
CA ARG A 568 -44.68 -21.10 32.25
C ARG A 568 -44.05 -22.35 31.62
N ASP A 569 -44.48 -22.70 30.43
CA ASP A 569 -44.03 -23.91 29.72
C ASP A 569 -42.57 -23.84 29.32
N GLY A 570 -42.06 -22.64 28.96
CA GLY A 570 -40.66 -22.40 28.70
C GLY A 570 -39.80 -22.56 29.96
N ARG A 571 -40.27 -22.06 31.13
CA ARG A 571 -39.60 -22.28 32.42
C ARG A 571 -39.54 -23.77 32.79
N LEU A 572 -40.58 -24.51 32.53
CA LEU A 572 -40.61 -25.97 32.73
C LEU A 572 -39.61 -26.71 31.83
N ARG A 573 -39.35 -26.20 30.63
CA ARG A 573 -38.31 -26.70 29.69
C ARG A 573 -36.90 -26.18 30.01
N GLY A 574 -36.72 -25.37 31.06
CA GLY A 574 -35.44 -24.79 31.44
C GLY A 574 -35.01 -23.58 30.57
N GLU A 575 -35.94 -22.99 29.82
CA GLU A 575 -35.66 -21.79 29.03
C GLU A 575 -35.34 -20.58 29.95
N HIS A 576 -34.35 -19.78 29.54
CA HIS A 576 -34.02 -18.56 30.25
C HIS A 576 -34.74 -17.37 29.63
N PHE A 577 -35.39 -16.55 30.45
CA PHE A 577 -36.05 -15.32 30.03
C PHE A 577 -35.36 -14.10 30.61
N ASP A 578 -35.12 -13.09 29.76
CA ASP A 578 -34.55 -11.79 30.14
C ASP A 578 -35.58 -10.94 30.93
N ASP A 579 -35.16 -9.78 31.42
CA ASP A 579 -35.99 -8.90 32.23
C ASP A 579 -37.20 -8.36 31.44
N ASP A 580 -37.03 -8.09 30.14
CA ASP A 580 -38.13 -7.62 29.29
C ASP A 580 -39.23 -8.69 29.14
N ALA A 581 -38.84 -9.94 28.93
CA ALA A 581 -39.79 -11.06 28.85
C ALA A 581 -40.47 -11.30 30.21
N ARG A 582 -39.76 -11.24 31.33
CA ARG A 582 -40.33 -11.33 32.69
C ARG A 582 -41.33 -10.20 32.96
N ALA A 583 -41.00 -8.98 32.52
CA ALA A 583 -41.89 -7.83 32.64
C ALA A 583 -43.16 -8.00 31.75
N ALA A 584 -42.99 -8.48 30.53
CA ALA A 584 -44.11 -8.75 29.61
C ALA A 584 -45.03 -9.81 30.17
N PHE A 585 -44.50 -10.93 30.71
CA PHE A 585 -45.27 -11.94 31.43
C PHE A 585 -46.10 -11.36 32.59
N SER A 586 -45.45 -10.63 33.49
CA SER A 586 -46.10 -10.04 34.67
C SER A 586 -47.21 -9.07 34.26
N ARG A 587 -46.96 -8.20 33.30
CA ARG A 587 -47.95 -7.25 32.78
C ARG A 587 -49.14 -7.95 32.14
N ALA A 588 -48.91 -8.99 31.31
CA ALA A 588 -49.96 -9.78 30.70
C ALA A 588 -50.85 -10.46 31.73
N ALA A 589 -50.22 -11.08 32.74
CA ALA A 589 -50.96 -11.73 33.86
C ALA A 589 -51.81 -10.72 34.65
N PHE A 590 -51.29 -9.54 34.96
CA PHE A 590 -52.07 -8.51 35.64
C PHE A 590 -53.26 -8.01 34.79
N LEU A 591 -53.07 -7.78 33.47
CA LEU A 591 -54.15 -7.35 32.56
C LEU A 591 -55.25 -8.41 32.47
N LEU A 592 -54.88 -9.69 32.42
CA LEU A 592 -55.81 -10.78 32.44
C LEU A 592 -56.58 -10.90 33.79
N ALA A 593 -55.86 -10.73 34.92
CA ALA A 593 -56.48 -10.74 36.22
C ALA A 593 -57.48 -9.58 36.39
N ASP A 594 -57.09 -8.35 35.97
CA ASP A 594 -57.96 -7.17 35.96
C ASP A 594 -59.23 -7.38 35.10
N ASP A 595 -59.09 -8.01 33.88
CA ASP A 595 -60.22 -8.36 33.03
C ASP A 595 -61.14 -9.42 33.73
N CYS A 596 -60.55 -10.45 34.34
CA CYS A 596 -61.29 -11.45 35.07
C CYS A 596 -62.07 -10.83 36.27
N GLU A 597 -61.43 -9.96 37.08
CA GLU A 597 -62.08 -9.23 38.18
C GLU A 597 -63.24 -8.39 37.63
N SER A 598 -63.07 -7.69 36.51
CA SER A 598 -64.10 -6.83 35.93
C SER A 598 -65.34 -7.61 35.46
N ARG A 599 -65.18 -8.88 35.18
CA ARG A 599 -66.21 -9.83 34.73
C ARG A 599 -66.74 -10.68 35.89
N GLY A 600 -66.29 -10.45 37.11
CA GLY A 600 -66.72 -11.25 38.29
C GLY A 600 -66.15 -12.66 38.33
N LEU A 601 -65.07 -12.92 37.63
CA LEU A 601 -64.38 -14.21 37.54
C LEU A 601 -63.22 -14.28 38.54
N ASP A 602 -63.48 -13.95 39.80
CA ASP A 602 -62.44 -13.77 40.86
C ASP A 602 -61.56 -15.01 41.02
N ARG A 603 -62.12 -16.23 40.89
CA ARG A 603 -61.33 -17.47 40.97
C ARG A 603 -60.28 -17.56 39.88
N GLN A 604 -60.61 -17.22 38.64
CA GLN A 604 -59.68 -17.22 37.54
C GLN A 604 -58.62 -16.12 37.72
N ALA A 605 -58.99 -14.95 38.23
CA ALA A 605 -58.05 -13.89 38.55
C ALA A 605 -57.00 -14.36 39.59
N LEU A 606 -57.47 -15.06 40.66
CA LEU A 606 -56.59 -15.63 41.66
C LEU A 606 -55.65 -16.68 41.09
N ASP A 607 -56.13 -17.60 40.22
CA ASP A 607 -55.30 -18.61 39.58
C ASP A 607 -54.17 -17.98 38.72
N ILE A 608 -54.49 -16.92 37.99
CA ILE A 608 -53.52 -16.18 37.17
C ILE A 608 -52.47 -15.46 38.06
N LEU A 609 -52.91 -14.80 39.12
CA LEU A 609 -52.01 -14.09 40.05
C LEU A 609 -51.12 -15.07 40.82
N ASP A 610 -51.62 -16.26 41.15
CA ASP A 610 -50.82 -17.31 41.80
C ASP A 610 -49.66 -17.79 40.88
N LEU A 611 -49.86 -17.85 39.55
CA LEU A 611 -48.78 -18.13 38.62
C LEU A 611 -47.66 -17.09 38.70
N VAL A 612 -48.00 -15.79 38.90
CA VAL A 612 -47.00 -14.73 39.06
C VAL A 612 -46.23 -14.89 40.37
N THR A 613 -46.93 -15.25 41.49
CA THR A 613 -46.29 -15.43 42.82
C THR A 613 -45.31 -16.60 42.84
N ARG A 614 -45.56 -17.66 42.03
CA ARG A 614 -44.70 -18.84 41.91
C ARG A 614 -43.57 -18.65 40.90
N SER A 615 -43.59 -17.55 40.16
CA SER A 615 -42.59 -17.23 39.15
C SER A 615 -41.52 -16.34 39.77
N ASP A 616 -40.25 -16.54 39.35
CA ASP A 616 -39.11 -15.70 39.75
C ASP A 616 -39.16 -14.38 38.98
N VAL A 617 -40.07 -13.50 39.38
CA VAL A 617 -40.27 -12.18 38.78
C VAL A 617 -40.40 -11.10 39.85
N PRO A 618 -39.90 -9.86 39.58
CA PRO A 618 -40.00 -8.77 40.56
C PRO A 618 -41.45 -8.40 40.96
N ALA A 619 -42.41 -8.75 40.14
CA ALA A 619 -43.84 -8.45 40.34
C ALA A 619 -44.55 -9.42 41.31
N ALA A 620 -43.89 -10.43 41.86
CA ALA A 620 -44.48 -11.43 42.75
C ALA A 620 -45.13 -10.83 44.01
N ASP A 621 -44.52 -9.81 44.62
CA ASP A 621 -45.05 -9.13 45.81
C ASP A 621 -46.36 -8.36 45.49
N GLU A 622 -46.44 -7.73 44.34
CA GLU A 622 -47.69 -7.06 43.88
C GLU A 622 -48.78 -8.08 43.64
N ALA A 623 -48.46 -9.21 43.03
CA ALA A 623 -49.45 -10.30 42.87
C ALA A 623 -49.97 -10.80 44.20
N ARG A 624 -49.15 -10.97 45.23
CA ARG A 624 -49.60 -11.36 46.60
C ARG A 624 -50.60 -10.35 47.16
N ARG A 625 -50.29 -9.05 47.12
CA ARG A 625 -51.18 -7.98 47.57
C ARG A 625 -52.51 -7.99 46.82
N ARG A 626 -52.51 -8.26 45.55
CA ARG A 626 -53.76 -8.37 44.76
C ARG A 626 -54.58 -9.61 45.12
N ILE A 627 -53.92 -10.75 45.36
CA ILE A 627 -54.58 -11.97 45.87
C ILE A 627 -55.29 -11.72 47.20
N GLU A 628 -54.57 -11.08 48.15
CA GLU A 628 -55.16 -10.72 49.45
C GLU A 628 -56.38 -9.82 49.31
N ARG A 629 -56.30 -8.80 48.45
CA ARG A 629 -57.41 -7.88 48.14
C ARG A 629 -58.63 -8.59 47.58
N ILE A 630 -58.46 -9.47 46.59
CA ILE A 630 -59.56 -10.21 45.94
C ILE A 630 -60.16 -11.21 46.93
N SER A 631 -59.31 -11.94 47.69
CA SER A 631 -59.77 -12.89 48.68
C SER A 631 -60.55 -12.25 49.82
N ALA A 632 -60.18 -11.00 50.19
CA ALA A 632 -60.92 -10.23 51.18
C ALA A 632 -62.33 -9.84 50.71
N LYS A 633 -62.51 -9.47 49.41
CA LYS A 633 -63.81 -9.17 48.80
C LYS A 633 -64.73 -10.39 48.83
N GLY A 634 -64.25 -11.58 48.49
CA GLY A 634 -65.01 -12.82 48.47
C GLY A 634 -65.44 -13.34 49.85
N ARG A 635 -64.90 -12.82 50.95
CA ARG A 635 -65.33 -13.15 52.33
C ARG A 635 -66.52 -12.30 52.82
N PHE A 636 -66.86 -11.25 52.08
CA PHE A 636 -67.97 -10.35 52.40
C PHE A 636 -69.17 -10.50 51.48
N LEU A 637 -69.11 -11.44 50.50
CA LEU A 637 -70.21 -11.89 49.68
C LEU A 637 -70.62 -13.32 50.08
#